data_3defcdc49d6708853e7aee1e6687fd66
#
_entry.id   3defcdc49d6708853e7aee1e6687fd66
#
_cell.length_a   1.000
_cell.length_b   1.000
_cell.length_c   1.000
_cell.angle_alpha   90.00
_cell.angle_beta   90.00
_cell.angle_gamma   90.00
#
_symmetry.space_group_name_H-M   'P 1'
#
loop_
_entity.id
_entity.type
_entity.pdbx_description
1 polymer ?
#
loop_
_entity_poly.entity_id
_entity_poly.type
_entity_poly.pdbx_seq_one_letter_code
_entity_poly.pdbx_strand_id
1 'polypeptide(L)'
;QSRFSRDMEVVEKYLHNKFIEWNIRFVSLVDHVDTLDKGNKKSRQINGLVNEWYLEDLSENIRKTFDSKRKQGLHIGSFVCYGYKRSPENKNKLVIDTEVADVIRLIFNLYEQGNGVTKIAQILNDKGILTPTKYKQSQGINFKNQGKNIDYWCESTVSKILKNEVYIGNLVQGY
;
A
#
# COMPACT_ATOMS: atom_id res chain seq x y z
N GLN A 1 1.87 -26.74 10.71
CA GLN A 1 1.04 -26.01 11.68
C GLN A 1 0.77 -24.57 11.21
N SER A 2 1.78 -23.83 10.79
CA SER A 2 1.68 -22.44 10.28
C SER A 2 0.72 -22.26 9.10
N ARG A 3 0.45 -23.30 8.32
CA ARG A 3 -0.53 -23.30 7.22
C ARG A 3 -1.96 -23.64 7.67
N PHE A 4 -2.13 -24.23 8.86
CA PHE A 4 -3.45 -24.50 9.44
C PHE A 4 -4.09 -23.22 9.95
N SER A 5 -3.39 -22.48 10.81
CA SER A 5 -3.77 -21.14 11.25
C SER A 5 -2.52 -20.38 11.70
N ARG A 6 -2.56 -19.05 11.52
CA ARG A 6 -1.59 -18.12 12.10
C ARG A 6 -2.00 -17.62 13.49
N ASP A 7 -3.26 -17.83 13.84
CA ASP A 7 -3.85 -17.45 15.11
C ASP A 7 -3.63 -18.57 16.12
N MET A 8 -2.91 -18.24 17.19
CA MET A 8 -2.55 -19.15 18.26
C MET A 8 -3.78 -19.68 19.02
N GLU A 9 -4.79 -18.81 19.21
CA GLU A 9 -6.03 -19.18 19.88
C GLU A 9 -6.79 -20.26 19.09
N VAL A 10 -6.84 -20.12 17.76
CA VAL A 10 -7.44 -21.12 16.87
C VAL A 10 -6.68 -22.43 16.89
N VAL A 11 -5.35 -22.38 16.89
CA VAL A 11 -4.48 -23.58 16.98
C VAL A 11 -4.72 -24.33 18.29
N GLU A 12 -4.72 -23.64 19.43
CA GLU A 12 -4.97 -24.23 20.74
C GLU A 12 -6.37 -24.85 20.83
N LYS A 13 -7.40 -24.11 20.38
CA LYS A 13 -8.79 -24.55 20.42
C LYS A 13 -9.03 -25.82 19.61
N TYR A 14 -8.46 -25.92 18.41
CA TYR A 14 -8.70 -27.08 17.54
C TYR A 14 -7.74 -28.22 17.78
N LEU A 15 -6.43 -27.99 17.80
CA LEU A 15 -5.44 -29.07 17.92
C LEU A 15 -5.35 -29.66 19.32
N HIS A 16 -5.58 -28.86 20.37
CA HIS A 16 -5.45 -29.32 21.75
C HIS A 16 -6.79 -29.70 22.43
N ASN A 17 -7.91 -29.27 21.87
CA ASN A 17 -9.24 -29.54 22.43
C ASN A 17 -10.13 -30.30 21.43
N LYS A 18 -10.65 -29.63 20.40
CA LYS A 18 -11.72 -30.18 19.54
C LYS A 18 -11.30 -31.41 18.76
N PHE A 19 -10.07 -31.45 18.22
CA PHE A 19 -9.63 -32.64 17.46
C PHE A 19 -9.47 -33.85 18.36
N ILE A 20 -9.11 -33.66 19.62
CA ILE A 20 -9.04 -34.72 20.62
C ILE A 20 -10.46 -35.21 20.97
N GLU A 21 -11.39 -34.29 21.22
CA GLU A 21 -12.81 -34.59 21.50
C GLU A 21 -13.46 -35.34 20.32
N TRP A 22 -13.15 -34.95 19.09
CA TRP A 22 -13.69 -35.58 17.89
C TRP A 22 -12.91 -36.81 17.44
N ASN A 23 -11.90 -37.24 18.17
CA ASN A 23 -11.00 -38.35 17.85
C ASN A 23 -10.34 -38.19 16.46
N ILE A 24 -10.02 -36.95 16.07
CA ILE A 24 -9.35 -36.61 14.82
C ILE A 24 -7.85 -36.53 15.04
N ARG A 25 -7.09 -37.33 14.29
CA ARG A 25 -5.63 -37.24 14.27
C ARG A 25 -5.20 -36.18 13.25
N PHE A 26 -4.44 -35.18 13.70
CA PHE A 26 -3.79 -34.19 12.84
C PHE A 26 -2.29 -34.46 12.81
N VAL A 27 -1.73 -34.59 11.59
CA VAL A 27 -0.30 -34.78 11.37
C VAL A 27 0.24 -33.70 10.44
N SER A 28 1.29 -32.98 10.86
CA SER A 28 2.03 -32.05 10.01
C SER A 28 3.43 -32.59 9.79
N LEU A 29 3.73 -32.99 8.56
CA LEU A 29 5.03 -33.57 8.21
C LEU A 29 6.16 -32.54 8.31
N VAL A 30 5.91 -31.30 7.92
CA VAL A 30 6.91 -30.21 7.91
C VAL A 30 7.27 -29.76 9.31
N ASP A 31 6.27 -29.66 10.20
CA ASP A 31 6.47 -29.20 11.58
C ASP A 31 6.72 -30.38 12.56
N HIS A 32 6.75 -31.61 12.05
CA HIS A 32 6.85 -32.86 12.84
C HIS A 32 5.84 -32.89 13.99
N VAL A 33 4.60 -32.50 13.71
CA VAL A 33 3.50 -32.44 14.68
C VAL A 33 2.58 -33.61 14.50
N ASP A 34 2.31 -34.35 15.57
CA ASP A 34 1.30 -35.39 15.63
C ASP A 34 0.45 -35.22 16.90
N THR A 35 -0.88 -35.13 16.75
CA THR A 35 -1.78 -34.93 17.91
C THR A 35 -1.89 -36.17 18.80
N LEU A 36 -1.53 -37.37 18.31
CA LEU A 36 -1.46 -38.58 19.13
C LEU A 36 -0.25 -38.61 20.06
N ASP A 37 0.84 -37.92 19.68
CA ASP A 37 2.05 -37.87 20.49
C ASP A 37 1.90 -36.78 21.58
N LYS A 38 1.62 -37.20 22.81
CA LYS A 38 1.47 -36.30 23.96
C LYS A 38 2.77 -35.54 24.29
N GLY A 39 3.94 -36.07 23.92
CA GLY A 39 5.24 -35.41 24.12
C GLY A 39 5.40 -34.12 23.29
N ASN A 40 4.77 -34.07 22.14
CA ASN A 40 4.88 -32.96 21.19
C ASN A 40 4.06 -31.70 21.56
N LYS A 41 3.24 -31.74 22.61
CA LYS A 41 2.40 -30.58 23.00
C LYS A 41 3.26 -29.35 23.32
N LYS A 42 4.29 -29.52 24.16
CA LYS A 42 5.19 -28.42 24.55
C LYS A 42 5.96 -27.86 23.34
N SER A 43 6.46 -28.74 22.47
CA SER A 43 7.16 -28.34 21.25
C SER A 43 6.24 -27.53 20.31
N ARG A 44 4.97 -27.93 20.17
CA ARG A 44 3.99 -27.19 19.37
C ARG A 44 3.70 -25.79 19.91
N GLN A 45 3.59 -25.66 21.24
CA GLN A 45 3.39 -24.37 21.89
C GLN A 45 4.59 -23.45 21.71
N ILE A 46 5.81 -23.98 21.89
CA ILE A 46 7.04 -23.22 21.66
C ILE A 46 7.13 -22.77 20.20
N ASN A 47 6.89 -23.66 19.24
CA ASN A 47 6.89 -23.29 17.81
C ASN A 47 5.83 -22.23 17.48
N GLY A 48 4.67 -22.25 18.13
CA GLY A 48 3.66 -21.21 18.01
C GLY A 48 4.16 -19.85 18.49
N LEU A 49 4.75 -19.80 19.70
CA LEU A 49 5.34 -18.58 20.26
C LEU A 49 6.49 -18.04 19.40
N VAL A 50 7.38 -18.90 18.92
CA VAL A 50 8.47 -18.49 18.03
C VAL A 50 7.94 -17.87 16.73
N ASN A 51 6.88 -18.45 16.16
CA ASN A 51 6.26 -17.86 14.96
C ASN A 51 5.62 -16.49 15.25
N GLU A 52 5.00 -16.30 16.40
CA GLU A 52 4.42 -15.01 16.81
C GLU A 52 5.51 -13.96 17.00
N TRP A 53 6.57 -14.26 17.75
CA TRP A 53 7.73 -13.38 17.91
C TRP A 53 8.37 -13.01 16.57
N TYR A 54 8.51 -13.99 15.65
CA TYR A 54 9.03 -13.71 14.31
C TYR A 54 8.17 -12.70 13.55
N LEU A 55 6.84 -12.77 13.67
CA LEU A 55 5.94 -11.80 13.03
C LEU A 55 6.04 -10.41 13.66
N GLU A 56 6.20 -10.32 14.99
CA GLU A 56 6.41 -9.05 15.70
C GLU A 56 7.73 -8.41 15.25
N ASP A 57 8.84 -9.16 15.29
CA ASP A 57 10.14 -8.70 14.84
C ASP A 57 10.13 -8.26 13.38
N LEU A 58 9.47 -9.03 12.51
CA LEU A 58 9.31 -8.66 11.09
C LEU A 58 8.56 -7.34 10.93
N SER A 59 7.47 -7.16 11.67
CA SER A 59 6.67 -5.93 11.65
C SER A 59 7.50 -4.73 12.12
N GLU A 60 8.25 -4.89 13.20
CA GLU A 60 9.13 -3.85 13.73
C GLU A 60 10.25 -3.48 12.74
N ASN A 61 10.89 -4.48 12.13
CA ASN A 61 11.93 -4.28 11.13
C ASN A 61 11.40 -3.56 9.88
N ILE A 62 10.18 -3.90 9.42
CA ILE A 62 9.52 -3.20 8.32
C ILE A 62 9.28 -1.73 8.69
N ARG A 63 8.75 -1.44 9.89
CA ARG A 63 8.53 -0.06 10.36
C ARG A 63 9.83 0.73 10.42
N LYS A 64 10.88 0.17 11.04
CA LYS A 64 12.23 0.80 11.11
C LYS A 64 12.78 1.10 9.71
N THR A 65 12.60 0.18 8.76
CA THR A 65 13.03 0.37 7.37
C THR A 65 12.29 1.52 6.70
N PHE A 66 10.97 1.60 6.87
CA PHE A 66 10.18 2.71 6.32
C PHE A 66 10.54 4.04 6.99
N ASP A 67 10.76 4.06 8.30
CA ASP A 67 11.16 5.28 9.02
C ASP A 67 12.54 5.76 8.59
N SER A 68 13.48 4.86 8.39
CA SER A 68 14.79 5.19 7.84
C SER A 68 14.68 5.81 6.44
N LYS A 69 13.87 5.23 5.55
CA LYS A 69 13.64 5.78 4.21
C LYS A 69 12.97 7.15 4.26
N ARG A 70 12.00 7.37 5.15
CA ARG A 70 11.37 8.69 5.34
C ARG A 70 12.37 9.74 5.78
N LYS A 71 13.23 9.43 6.78
CA LYS A 71 14.29 10.32 7.25
C LYS A 71 15.29 10.69 6.15
N GLN A 72 15.49 9.82 5.18
CA GLN A 72 16.33 10.06 4.00
C GLN A 72 15.59 10.83 2.88
N GLY A 73 14.33 11.22 3.08
CA GLY A 73 13.52 11.89 2.06
C GLY A 73 13.14 11.00 0.87
N LEU A 74 13.17 9.68 1.04
CA LEU A 74 12.84 8.73 0.00
C LEU A 74 11.34 8.45 -0.07
N HIS A 75 10.80 8.36 -1.28
CA HIS A 75 9.41 8.00 -1.50
C HIS A 75 9.16 6.51 -1.22
N ILE A 76 8.22 6.22 -0.33
CA ILE A 76 7.84 4.85 0.07
C ILE A 76 6.46 4.42 -0.44
N GLY A 77 5.68 5.34 -1.01
CA GLY A 77 4.34 5.06 -1.51
C GLY A 77 4.34 4.11 -2.71
N SER A 78 3.28 3.31 -2.85
CA SER A 78 3.10 2.41 -3.99
C SER A 78 2.94 3.17 -5.31
N PHE A 79 2.25 4.31 -5.28
CA PHE A 79 1.97 5.14 -6.44
C PHE A 79 2.54 6.54 -6.27
N VAL A 80 3.00 7.10 -7.38
CA VAL A 80 3.55 8.45 -7.45
C VAL A 80 2.43 9.44 -7.74
N CYS A 81 2.57 10.69 -7.25
CA CYS A 81 1.66 11.78 -7.57
C CYS A 81 1.71 12.10 -9.07
N TYR A 82 0.61 12.60 -9.62
CA TYR A 82 0.56 13.08 -11.00
C TYR A 82 1.55 14.25 -11.19
N GLY A 83 2.28 14.28 -12.30
CA GLY A 83 3.37 15.25 -12.52
C GLY A 83 4.76 14.77 -12.08
N TYR A 84 4.85 13.64 -11.41
CA TYR A 84 6.11 13.00 -11.03
C TYR A 84 6.14 11.55 -11.48
N LYS A 85 7.35 11.03 -11.68
CA LYS A 85 7.64 9.61 -11.91
C LYS A 85 8.81 9.14 -11.05
N ARG A 86 8.98 7.84 -10.96
CA ARG A 86 10.14 7.27 -10.25
C ARG A 86 11.38 7.41 -11.09
N SER A 87 12.52 7.75 -10.45
CA SER A 87 13.81 7.77 -11.13
C SER A 87 14.16 6.37 -11.64
N PRO A 88 14.71 6.24 -12.86
CA PRO A 88 15.24 4.97 -13.36
C PRO A 88 16.36 4.40 -12.50
N GLU A 89 17.21 5.27 -11.92
CA GLU A 89 18.34 4.90 -11.09
C GLU A 89 17.92 4.48 -9.67
N ASN A 90 16.90 5.14 -9.12
CA ASN A 90 16.43 4.87 -7.76
C ASN A 90 14.90 4.95 -7.68
N LYS A 91 14.24 3.81 -7.55
CA LYS A 91 12.78 3.69 -7.48
C LYS A 91 12.14 4.46 -6.30
N ASN A 92 12.91 4.83 -5.29
CA ASN A 92 12.45 5.60 -4.15
C ASN A 92 12.67 7.12 -4.30
N LYS A 93 13.27 7.56 -5.42
CA LYS A 93 13.46 8.99 -5.73
C LYS A 93 12.44 9.42 -6.78
N LEU A 94 11.78 10.55 -6.53
CA LEU A 94 10.85 11.16 -7.49
C LEU A 94 11.59 12.11 -8.41
N VAL A 95 11.25 12.08 -9.68
CA VAL A 95 11.68 13.04 -10.70
C VAL A 95 10.44 13.60 -11.41
N ILE A 96 10.58 14.80 -11.96
CA ILE A 96 9.51 15.45 -12.70
C ILE A 96 9.17 14.61 -13.95
N ASP A 97 7.88 14.39 -14.17
CA ASP A 97 7.38 13.77 -15.39
C ASP A 97 7.05 14.86 -16.40
N THR A 98 7.94 15.04 -17.37
CA THR A 98 7.88 16.11 -18.35
C THR A 98 6.61 16.06 -19.23
N GLU A 99 6.02 14.87 -19.43
CA GLU A 99 4.80 14.72 -20.23
C GLU A 99 3.57 15.39 -19.60
N VAL A 100 3.51 15.42 -18.27
CA VAL A 100 2.34 15.91 -17.52
C VAL A 100 2.65 17.07 -16.56
N ALA A 101 3.91 17.46 -16.45
CA ALA A 101 4.32 18.58 -15.59
C ALA A 101 3.63 19.90 -16.00
N ASP A 102 3.46 20.12 -17.31
CA ASP A 102 2.80 21.33 -17.82
C ASP A 102 1.31 21.37 -17.47
N VAL A 103 0.66 20.22 -17.33
CA VAL A 103 -0.73 20.16 -16.84
C VAL A 103 -0.81 20.64 -15.38
N ILE A 104 0.14 20.26 -14.54
CA ILE A 104 0.21 20.74 -13.16
C ILE A 104 0.42 22.24 -13.14
N ARG A 105 1.36 22.76 -13.92
CA ARG A 105 1.60 24.22 -14.04
C ARG A 105 0.34 24.96 -14.52
N LEU A 106 -0.36 24.39 -15.50
CA LEU A 106 -1.63 24.95 -16.01
C LEU A 106 -2.68 25.05 -14.88
N ILE A 107 -2.83 23.98 -14.06
CA ILE A 107 -3.78 23.97 -12.94
C ILE A 107 -3.48 25.09 -11.95
N PHE A 108 -2.22 25.25 -11.54
CA PHE A 108 -1.81 26.29 -10.62
C PHE A 108 -1.98 27.72 -11.23
N ASN A 109 -1.60 27.93 -12.48
CA ASN A 109 -1.78 29.19 -13.18
C ASN A 109 -3.26 29.58 -13.30
N LEU A 110 -4.13 28.63 -13.65
CA LEU A 110 -5.57 28.90 -13.72
C LEU A 110 -6.15 29.25 -12.34
N TYR A 111 -5.68 28.60 -11.29
CA TYR A 111 -6.09 28.92 -9.93
C TYR A 111 -5.63 30.32 -9.49
N GLU A 112 -4.39 30.68 -9.80
CA GLU A 112 -3.82 32.03 -9.53
C GLU A 112 -4.59 33.13 -10.28
N GLN A 113 -5.10 32.84 -11.49
CA GLN A 113 -5.98 33.73 -12.24
C GLN A 113 -7.39 33.86 -11.64
N GLY A 114 -7.68 33.22 -10.49
CA GLY A 114 -8.97 33.32 -9.81
C GLY A 114 -10.02 32.31 -10.26
N ASN A 115 -9.67 31.32 -11.10
CA ASN A 115 -10.63 30.29 -11.48
C ASN A 115 -10.88 29.31 -10.33
N GLY A 116 -12.14 29.03 -10.02
CA GLY A 116 -12.51 28.00 -9.05
C GLY A 116 -12.21 26.58 -9.56
N VAL A 117 -12.07 25.63 -8.62
CA VAL A 117 -11.69 24.23 -8.90
C VAL A 117 -12.62 23.52 -9.90
N THR A 118 -13.93 23.85 -9.87
CA THR A 118 -14.93 23.33 -10.81
C THR A 118 -14.67 23.83 -12.23
N LYS A 119 -14.36 25.14 -12.37
CA LYS A 119 -14.04 25.76 -13.67
C LYS A 119 -12.74 25.19 -14.25
N ILE A 120 -11.72 25.00 -13.40
CA ILE A 120 -10.45 24.39 -13.80
C ILE A 120 -10.68 22.95 -14.32
N ALA A 121 -11.47 22.14 -13.60
CA ALA A 121 -11.80 20.79 -14.03
C ALA A 121 -12.52 20.79 -15.40
N GLN A 122 -13.44 21.73 -15.62
CA GLN A 122 -14.12 21.89 -16.91
C GLN A 122 -13.13 22.22 -18.03
N ILE A 123 -12.24 23.20 -17.84
CA ILE A 123 -11.22 23.59 -18.83
C ILE A 123 -10.32 22.40 -19.19
N LEU A 124 -9.93 21.57 -18.20
CA LEU A 124 -9.10 20.40 -18.45
C LEU A 124 -9.85 19.34 -19.27
N ASN A 125 -11.15 19.16 -19.01
CA ASN A 125 -12.02 18.26 -19.78
C ASN A 125 -12.22 18.77 -21.22
N ASP A 126 -12.49 20.05 -21.39
CA ASP A 126 -12.69 20.67 -22.71
C ASP A 126 -11.41 20.58 -23.59
N LYS A 127 -10.25 20.61 -22.97
CA LYS A 127 -8.95 20.40 -23.62
C LYS A 127 -8.62 18.92 -23.86
N GLY A 128 -9.44 17.97 -23.43
CA GLY A 128 -9.20 16.54 -23.59
C GLY A 128 -7.97 16.01 -22.82
N ILE A 129 -7.55 16.70 -21.76
CA ILE A 129 -6.37 16.31 -20.98
C ILE A 129 -6.69 15.06 -20.16
N LEU A 130 -5.83 14.04 -20.25
CA LEU A 130 -6.01 12.80 -19.53
C LEU A 130 -6.00 13.02 -18.00
N THR A 131 -6.96 12.40 -17.32
CA THR A 131 -6.98 12.38 -15.85
C THR A 131 -5.79 11.62 -15.30
N PRO A 132 -5.38 11.86 -14.04
CA PRO A 132 -4.29 11.11 -13.40
C PRO A 132 -4.47 9.59 -13.46
N THR A 133 -5.70 9.10 -13.38
CA THR A 133 -6.02 7.68 -13.49
C THR A 133 -5.80 7.16 -14.91
N LYS A 134 -6.34 7.85 -15.92
CA LYS A 134 -6.18 7.47 -17.33
C LYS A 134 -4.74 7.55 -17.78
N TYR A 135 -4.00 8.56 -17.35
CA TYR A 135 -2.56 8.66 -17.61
C TYR A 135 -1.79 7.48 -17.06
N LYS A 136 -2.05 7.05 -15.79
CA LYS A 136 -1.42 5.86 -15.24
C LYS A 136 -1.76 4.60 -16.02
N GLN A 137 -3.00 4.46 -16.45
CA GLN A 137 -3.43 3.33 -17.28
C GLN A 137 -2.76 3.33 -18.65
N SER A 138 -2.60 4.49 -19.30
CA SER A 138 -1.88 4.60 -20.57
C SER A 138 -0.40 4.22 -20.47
N GLN A 139 0.22 4.44 -19.32
CA GLN A 139 1.58 3.99 -19.01
C GLN A 139 1.67 2.49 -18.64
N GLY A 140 0.60 1.73 -18.79
CA GLY A 140 0.56 0.29 -18.48
C GLY A 140 0.55 -0.03 -16.96
N ILE A 141 0.35 0.96 -16.10
CA ILE A 141 0.27 0.76 -14.66
C ILE A 141 -1.10 0.18 -14.33
N ASN A 142 -1.14 -1.01 -13.72
CA ASN A 142 -2.40 -1.63 -13.29
C ASN A 142 -2.97 -0.86 -12.07
N PHE A 143 -3.55 0.29 -12.34
CA PHE A 143 -4.20 1.14 -11.35
C PHE A 143 -5.72 0.98 -11.46
N LYS A 144 -6.29 0.18 -10.55
CA LYS A 144 -7.74 0.01 -10.44
C LYS A 144 -8.30 1.10 -9.55
N ASN A 145 -8.97 2.07 -10.15
CA ASN A 145 -9.78 3.04 -9.41
C ASN A 145 -11.25 2.59 -9.48
N GLN A 146 -11.88 2.44 -8.32
CA GLN A 146 -13.30 2.04 -8.22
C GLN A 146 -14.28 3.23 -8.42
N GLY A 147 -13.77 4.42 -8.67
CA GLY A 147 -14.58 5.62 -8.91
C GLY A 147 -15.38 5.55 -10.22
N LYS A 148 -16.63 6.02 -10.19
CA LYS A 148 -17.54 6.00 -11.35
C LYS A 148 -17.10 6.96 -12.48
N ASN A 149 -16.29 8.00 -12.19
CA ASN A 149 -15.90 9.07 -13.12
C ASN A 149 -14.37 9.15 -13.26
N ILE A 150 -13.74 8.06 -13.75
CA ILE A 150 -12.28 8.05 -13.97
C ILE A 150 -11.87 8.76 -15.28
N ASP A 151 -12.81 8.97 -16.18
CA ASP A 151 -12.55 9.53 -17.52
C ASP A 151 -12.51 11.05 -17.53
N TYR A 152 -13.10 11.69 -16.53
CA TYR A 152 -13.24 13.14 -16.45
C TYR A 152 -12.56 13.72 -15.21
N TRP A 153 -11.98 14.91 -15.41
CA TRP A 153 -11.51 15.72 -14.29
C TRP A 153 -12.70 16.17 -13.44
N CYS A 154 -12.57 16.06 -12.15
CA CYS A 154 -13.55 16.54 -11.20
C CYS A 154 -12.88 17.51 -10.20
N GLU A 155 -13.69 18.34 -9.57
CA GLU A 155 -13.25 19.35 -8.58
C GLU A 155 -12.42 18.76 -7.46
N SER A 156 -12.77 17.56 -6.99
CA SER A 156 -12.03 16.89 -5.91
C SER A 156 -10.62 16.49 -6.34
N THR A 157 -10.40 16.13 -7.61
CA THR A 157 -9.06 15.82 -8.13
C THR A 157 -8.22 17.08 -8.25
N VAL A 158 -8.77 18.16 -8.77
CA VAL A 158 -8.09 19.47 -8.85
C VAL A 158 -7.76 19.99 -7.46
N SER A 159 -8.71 19.93 -6.51
CA SER A 159 -8.50 20.36 -5.13
C SER A 159 -7.39 19.55 -4.42
N LYS A 160 -7.33 18.23 -4.65
CA LYS A 160 -6.26 17.38 -4.12
C LYS A 160 -4.88 17.76 -4.68
N ILE A 161 -4.80 18.12 -5.96
CA ILE A 161 -3.55 18.58 -6.58
C ILE A 161 -3.11 19.89 -5.95
N LEU A 162 -3.99 20.90 -5.89
CA LEU A 162 -3.67 22.21 -5.33
C LEU A 162 -3.25 22.20 -3.85
N LYS A 163 -3.76 21.23 -3.07
CA LYS A 163 -3.43 21.06 -1.65
C LYS A 163 -2.23 20.16 -1.37
N ASN A 164 -1.69 19.52 -2.39
CA ASN A 164 -0.63 18.53 -2.18
C ASN A 164 0.74 19.22 -2.09
N GLU A 165 1.33 19.17 -0.92
CA GLU A 165 2.61 19.79 -0.62
C GLU A 165 3.79 19.27 -1.45
N VAL A 166 3.63 18.14 -2.14
CA VAL A 166 4.69 17.62 -3.02
C VAL A 166 5.06 18.58 -4.14
N TYR A 167 4.10 19.43 -4.58
CA TYR A 167 4.33 20.40 -5.64
C TYR A 167 5.11 21.65 -5.18
N ILE A 168 5.28 21.82 -3.88
CA ILE A 168 6.17 22.84 -3.29
C ILE A 168 7.46 22.24 -2.73
N GLY A 169 7.72 20.95 -3.03
CA GLY A 169 8.95 20.27 -2.65
C GLY A 169 8.90 19.48 -1.33
N ASN A 170 7.76 19.46 -0.64
CA ASN A 170 7.61 18.72 0.62
C ASN A 170 7.08 17.30 0.37
N LEU A 171 7.84 16.29 0.70
CA LEU A 171 7.40 14.89 0.61
C LEU A 171 6.76 14.45 1.94
N VAL A 172 5.44 14.64 2.07
CA VAL A 172 4.68 14.24 3.26
C VAL A 172 4.26 12.79 3.14
N GLN A 173 4.63 11.95 4.12
CA GLN A 173 4.38 10.50 4.12
C GLN A 173 4.18 10.00 5.56
N GLY A 174 3.32 8.97 5.73
CA GLY A 174 3.18 8.26 7.00
C GLY A 174 2.20 8.91 7.98
N TYR A 175 1.00 9.14 7.49
CA TYR A 175 -0.16 9.44 8.36
C TYR A 175 -0.57 8.21 9.14
#